data_3ee3a98b4ca089e4c2c396a0f3ebb18b
#
_entry.id   3ee3a98b4ca089e4c2c396a0f3ebb18b
#
_cell.length_a   1.000
_cell.length_b   1.000
_cell.length_c   1.000
_cell.angle_alpha   90.00
_cell.angle_beta   90.00
_cell.angle_gamma   90.00
#
_symmetry.space_group_name_H-M   'P 1'
#
loop_
_entity.id
_entity.type
_entity.pdbx_description
1 polymer ?
#
loop_
_entity_poly.entity_id
_entity_poly.type
_entity_poly.pdbx_seq_one_letter_code
_entity_poly.pdbx_strand_id
1 'polypeptide(L)'
;MPSDQKKLGRRERYALETRQAIVDAARTLFAERGYFATTVEDIAAEAGVAPATVYSSAGGKQGVLAHILEQWSADPQIQATLDSAASSAEGREIIDTLARAARQMRERWDDTVRIFLTTAPHDSAVAEQFAPYSRFYRECIAEIAQRLADLGALRTEIDAGYAADVLWLYFGYSSLYVLHHENGWPYERAELWLATQAARELLPEL
;
A
#
# COMPACT_ATOMS: atom_id res chain seq x y z
N MET A 1 20.22 9.28 24.41
CA MET A 1 19.19 10.25 24.88
C MET A 1 17.87 9.56 24.79
N PRO A 2 17.12 9.30 25.86
CA PRO A 2 15.77 8.71 25.75
C PRO A 2 14.83 9.75 25.15
N SER A 3 14.16 9.37 24.04
CA SER A 3 13.12 10.16 23.41
C SER A 3 11.96 10.37 24.38
N ASP A 4 11.69 11.62 24.67
CA ASP A 4 10.57 12.10 25.49
C ASP A 4 9.24 11.78 24.75
N GLN A 5 8.74 10.54 24.92
CA GLN A 5 7.39 10.17 24.48
C GLN A 5 6.40 10.90 25.39
N LYS A 6 6.04 12.12 24.99
CA LYS A 6 4.99 12.91 25.63
C LYS A 6 3.74 12.04 25.73
N LYS A 7 3.42 11.58 26.94
CA LYS A 7 2.19 10.82 27.21
C LYS A 7 0.99 11.65 26.75
N LEU A 8 0.31 11.20 25.71
CA LEU A 8 -0.93 11.83 25.23
C LEU A 8 -1.93 11.98 26.38
N GLY A 9 -2.55 13.13 26.46
CA GLY A 9 -3.60 13.40 27.44
C GLY A 9 -4.81 12.47 27.23
N ARG A 10 -5.61 12.25 28.26
CA ARG A 10 -6.81 11.39 28.18
C ARG A 10 -7.75 11.82 27.05
N ARG A 11 -7.92 13.11 26.82
CA ARG A 11 -8.77 13.69 25.77
C ARG A 11 -8.21 13.42 24.38
N GLU A 12 -6.89 13.51 24.21
CA GLU A 12 -6.21 13.24 22.94
C GLU A 12 -6.30 11.75 22.58
N ARG A 13 -6.11 10.86 23.55
CA ARG A 13 -6.29 9.41 23.32
C ARG A 13 -7.71 9.08 22.88
N TYR A 14 -8.73 9.61 23.56
CA TYR A 14 -10.12 9.40 23.20
C TYR A 14 -10.45 9.91 21.79
N ALA A 15 -9.88 11.06 21.38
CA ALA A 15 -10.04 11.60 20.04
C ALA A 15 -9.39 10.69 18.96
N LEU A 16 -8.21 10.12 19.25
CA LEU A 16 -7.54 9.17 18.36
C LEU A 16 -8.32 7.85 18.26
N GLU A 17 -8.79 7.31 19.36
CA GLU A 17 -9.61 6.09 19.39
C GLU A 17 -10.92 6.28 18.60
N THR A 18 -11.58 7.41 18.75
CA THR A 18 -12.79 7.75 17.99
C THR A 18 -12.50 7.85 16.49
N ARG A 19 -11.41 8.53 16.12
CA ARG A 19 -11.00 8.62 14.71
C ARG A 19 -10.68 7.26 14.12
N GLN A 20 -9.97 6.41 14.86
CA GLN A 20 -9.66 5.06 14.41
C GLN A 20 -10.93 4.23 14.20
N ALA A 21 -11.89 4.28 15.11
CA ALA A 21 -13.16 3.59 14.95
C ALA A 21 -13.92 4.05 13.70
N ILE A 22 -13.89 5.35 13.37
CA ILE A 22 -14.48 5.91 12.15
C ILE A 22 -13.77 5.38 10.90
N VAL A 23 -12.43 5.34 10.91
CA VAL A 23 -11.63 4.84 9.79
C VAL A 23 -11.88 3.34 9.54
N ASP A 24 -11.91 2.54 10.61
CA ASP A 24 -12.13 1.10 10.53
C ASP A 24 -13.54 0.77 10.00
N ALA A 25 -14.57 1.48 10.52
CA ALA A 25 -15.94 1.38 10.04
C ALA A 25 -16.05 1.72 8.54
N ALA A 26 -15.40 2.80 8.12
CA ALA A 26 -15.41 3.21 6.72
C ALA A 26 -14.68 2.21 5.81
N ARG A 27 -13.53 1.65 6.21
CA ARG A 27 -12.83 0.60 5.45
C ARG A 27 -13.74 -0.59 5.20
N THR A 28 -14.41 -1.07 6.24
CA THR A 28 -15.37 -2.18 6.13
C THR A 28 -16.49 -1.86 5.13
N LEU A 29 -17.15 -0.72 5.30
CA LEU A 29 -18.27 -0.32 4.45
C LEU A 29 -17.85 -0.05 2.99
N PHE A 30 -16.71 0.59 2.77
CA PHE A 30 -16.18 0.81 1.43
C PHE A 30 -15.81 -0.50 0.72
N ALA A 31 -15.27 -1.47 1.46
CA ALA A 31 -14.95 -2.79 0.92
C ALA A 31 -16.20 -3.60 0.56
N GLU A 32 -17.25 -3.53 1.38
CA GLU A 32 -18.48 -4.30 1.20
C GLU A 32 -19.43 -3.69 0.17
N ARG A 33 -19.64 -2.37 0.21
CA ARG A 33 -20.68 -1.67 -0.54
C ARG A 33 -20.14 -0.73 -1.61
N GLY A 34 -18.83 -0.46 -1.57
CA GLY A 34 -18.16 0.53 -2.41
C GLY A 34 -18.20 1.95 -1.83
N TYR A 35 -17.24 2.77 -2.29
CA TYR A 35 -17.10 4.14 -1.83
C TYR A 35 -18.36 4.97 -2.11
N PHE A 36 -18.91 4.91 -3.32
CA PHE A 36 -20.04 5.77 -3.71
C PHE A 36 -21.34 5.47 -2.98
N ALA A 37 -21.60 4.19 -2.69
CA ALA A 37 -22.83 3.75 -2.02
C ALA A 37 -22.79 3.96 -0.48
N THR A 38 -21.63 4.26 0.10
CA THR A 38 -21.47 4.48 1.55
C THR A 38 -21.66 5.96 1.89
N THR A 39 -22.54 6.25 2.85
CA THR A 39 -22.81 7.60 3.37
C THR A 39 -22.03 7.88 4.67
N VAL A 40 -21.98 9.15 5.08
CA VAL A 40 -21.41 9.52 6.39
C VAL A 40 -22.28 8.99 7.53
N GLU A 41 -23.58 8.90 7.31
CA GLU A 41 -24.54 8.33 8.25
C GLU A 41 -24.28 6.83 8.48
N ASP A 42 -23.98 6.07 7.42
CA ASP A 42 -23.60 4.66 7.52
C ASP A 42 -22.32 4.49 8.34
N ILE A 43 -21.29 5.29 8.03
CA ILE A 43 -20.01 5.26 8.75
C ILE A 43 -20.21 5.61 10.23
N ALA A 44 -21.03 6.62 10.52
CA ALA A 44 -21.32 7.04 11.89
C ALA A 44 -22.05 5.94 12.68
N ALA A 45 -23.04 5.30 12.06
CA ALA A 45 -23.78 4.20 12.67
C ALA A 45 -22.86 3.00 12.97
N GLU A 46 -22.03 2.60 12.03
CA GLU A 46 -21.08 1.50 12.19
C GLU A 46 -20.00 1.79 13.24
N ALA A 47 -19.51 3.04 13.29
CA ALA A 47 -18.52 3.49 14.29
C ALA A 47 -19.13 3.78 15.68
N GLY A 48 -20.45 3.74 15.84
CA GLY A 48 -21.13 4.06 17.09
C GLY A 48 -21.02 5.53 17.51
N VAL A 49 -20.96 6.47 16.55
CA VAL A 49 -20.82 7.91 16.80
C VAL A 49 -21.92 8.70 16.09
N ALA A 50 -22.08 10.00 16.45
CA ALA A 50 -22.97 10.89 15.70
C ALA A 50 -22.35 11.28 14.34
N PRO A 51 -23.14 11.53 13.27
CA PRO A 51 -22.62 12.00 11.97
C PRO A 51 -21.76 13.26 12.08
N ALA A 52 -22.12 14.20 12.94
CA ALA A 52 -21.33 15.40 13.23
C ALA A 52 -19.92 15.07 13.75
N THR A 53 -19.76 13.94 14.45
CA THR A 53 -18.46 13.47 14.95
C THR A 53 -17.57 12.98 13.79
N VAL A 54 -18.12 12.35 12.76
CA VAL A 54 -17.37 11.95 11.56
C VAL A 54 -16.81 13.20 10.86
N TYR A 55 -17.61 14.25 10.70
CA TYR A 55 -17.13 15.51 10.11
C TYR A 55 -16.07 16.19 10.95
N SER A 56 -16.29 16.30 12.26
CA SER A 56 -15.35 17.02 13.16
C SER A 56 -14.06 16.24 13.45
N SER A 57 -14.09 14.91 13.44
CA SER A 57 -12.93 14.06 13.77
C SER A 57 -12.14 13.59 12.56
N ALA A 58 -12.81 13.42 11.41
CA ALA A 58 -12.20 12.83 10.22
C ALA A 58 -12.47 13.61 8.92
N GLY A 59 -13.15 14.76 8.94
CA GLY A 59 -13.36 15.60 7.74
C GLY A 59 -14.39 15.03 6.75
N GLY A 60 -15.33 14.21 7.22
CA GLY A 60 -16.31 13.54 6.37
C GLY A 60 -15.69 12.40 5.54
N LYS A 61 -16.39 11.94 4.50
CA LYS A 61 -16.00 10.75 3.73
C LYS A 61 -14.64 10.91 3.02
N GLN A 62 -14.33 12.08 2.49
CA GLN A 62 -13.03 12.36 1.86
C GLN A 62 -11.90 12.41 2.88
N GLY A 63 -12.13 13.02 4.04
CA GLY A 63 -11.13 13.06 5.10
C GLY A 63 -10.86 11.68 5.70
N VAL A 64 -11.90 10.84 5.82
CA VAL A 64 -11.71 9.42 6.21
C VAL A 64 -10.83 8.69 5.20
N LEU A 65 -11.06 8.91 3.91
CA LEU A 65 -10.24 8.31 2.85
C LEU A 65 -8.78 8.76 2.94
N ALA A 66 -8.53 10.06 3.27
CA ALA A 66 -7.19 10.56 3.52
C ALA A 66 -6.50 9.81 4.69
N HIS A 67 -7.22 9.61 5.79
CA HIS A 67 -6.66 8.88 6.93
C HIS A 67 -6.35 7.41 6.62
N ILE A 68 -7.15 6.75 5.79
CA ILE A 68 -6.85 5.40 5.30
C ILE A 68 -5.53 5.38 4.53
N LEU A 69 -5.33 6.34 3.62
CA LEU A 69 -4.09 6.47 2.84
C LEU A 69 -2.87 6.80 3.70
N GLU A 70 -3.03 7.69 4.69
CA GLU A 70 -1.98 8.02 5.65
C GLU A 70 -1.52 6.77 6.42
N GLN A 71 -2.47 5.96 6.91
CA GLN A 71 -2.15 4.72 7.62
C GLN A 71 -1.46 3.70 6.71
N TRP A 72 -1.94 3.53 5.48
CA TRP A 72 -1.33 2.63 4.51
C TRP A 72 0.10 3.05 4.16
N SER A 73 0.34 4.34 3.91
CA SER A 73 1.68 4.84 3.56
C SER A 73 2.65 4.88 4.74
N ALA A 74 2.15 4.87 5.96
CA ALA A 74 2.93 4.82 7.19
C ALA A 74 3.21 3.38 7.68
N ASP A 75 2.83 2.35 6.90
CA ASP A 75 3.06 0.96 7.30
C ASP A 75 4.57 0.69 7.44
N PRO A 76 5.04 0.23 8.61
CA PRO A 76 6.46 -0.02 8.86
C PRO A 76 7.11 -1.02 7.89
N GLN A 77 6.30 -1.87 7.24
CA GLN A 77 6.77 -2.83 6.25
C GLN A 77 7.49 -2.14 5.07
N ILE A 78 7.07 -0.92 4.69
CA ILE A 78 7.66 -0.19 3.58
C ILE A 78 9.14 0.09 3.88
N GLN A 79 9.43 0.73 5.01
CA GLN A 79 10.82 1.03 5.39
C GLN A 79 11.65 -0.23 5.64
N ALA A 80 11.08 -1.22 6.31
CA ALA A 80 11.76 -2.49 6.54
C ALA A 80 12.15 -3.21 5.22
N THR A 81 11.33 -3.07 4.17
CA THR A 81 11.62 -3.62 2.85
C THR A 81 12.79 -2.89 2.19
N LEU A 82 12.80 -1.55 2.23
CA LEU A 82 13.90 -0.73 1.69
C LEU A 82 15.21 -1.03 2.41
N ASP A 83 15.20 -1.07 3.75
CA ASP A 83 16.38 -1.38 4.56
C ASP A 83 16.94 -2.79 4.26
N SER A 84 16.04 -3.77 4.10
CA SER A 84 16.42 -5.15 3.75
C SER A 84 17.01 -5.23 2.35
N ALA A 85 16.39 -4.57 1.36
CA ALA A 85 16.91 -4.51 0.00
C ALA A 85 18.28 -3.79 -0.07
N ALA A 86 18.45 -2.70 0.67
CA ALA A 86 19.71 -1.95 0.74
C ALA A 86 20.86 -2.78 1.35
N SER A 87 20.57 -3.66 2.31
CA SER A 87 21.56 -4.49 3.00
C SER A 87 21.91 -5.79 2.26
N SER A 88 21.06 -6.24 1.32
CA SER A 88 21.34 -7.47 0.56
C SER A 88 22.41 -7.25 -0.52
N ALA A 89 23.24 -8.28 -0.73
CA ALA A 89 24.25 -8.34 -1.78
C ALA A 89 23.80 -9.20 -2.99
N GLU A 90 22.64 -9.85 -2.89
CA GLU A 90 22.16 -10.81 -3.88
C GLU A 90 20.92 -10.27 -4.59
N GLY A 91 20.99 -10.06 -5.92
CA GLY A 91 19.87 -9.52 -6.70
C GLY A 91 18.59 -10.35 -6.58
N ARG A 92 18.72 -11.68 -6.52
CA ARG A 92 17.58 -12.57 -6.33
C ARG A 92 16.90 -12.36 -4.97
N GLU A 93 17.66 -12.21 -3.90
CA GLU A 93 17.14 -11.95 -2.55
C GLU A 93 16.40 -10.61 -2.47
N ILE A 94 16.88 -9.59 -3.17
CA ILE A 94 16.22 -8.29 -3.26
C ILE A 94 14.82 -8.44 -3.89
N ILE A 95 14.73 -9.15 -5.02
CA ILE A 95 13.45 -9.39 -5.71
C ILE A 95 12.50 -10.21 -4.82
N ASP A 96 12.98 -11.27 -4.16
CA ASP A 96 12.18 -12.10 -3.27
C ASP A 96 11.69 -11.30 -2.04
N THR A 97 12.50 -10.36 -1.54
CA THR A 97 12.13 -9.46 -0.45
C THR A 97 11.02 -8.51 -0.87
N LEU A 98 11.11 -7.89 -2.05
CA LEU A 98 10.07 -7.03 -2.59
C LEU A 98 8.77 -7.81 -2.84
N ALA A 99 8.86 -9.01 -3.42
CA ALA A 99 7.70 -9.86 -3.68
C ALA A 99 6.94 -10.24 -2.40
N ARG A 100 7.69 -10.63 -1.35
CA ARG A 100 7.15 -10.95 -0.04
C ARG A 100 6.47 -9.73 0.60
N ALA A 101 7.12 -8.57 0.53
CA ALA A 101 6.56 -7.32 1.05
C ALA A 101 5.28 -6.92 0.30
N ALA A 102 5.27 -7.00 -1.04
CA ALA A 102 4.10 -6.73 -1.85
C ALA A 102 2.92 -7.65 -1.47
N ARG A 103 3.17 -8.96 -1.26
CA ARG A 103 2.15 -9.88 -0.76
C ARG A 103 1.63 -9.46 0.62
N GLN A 104 2.52 -9.25 1.60
CA GLN A 104 2.13 -8.89 2.98
C GLN A 104 1.35 -7.58 3.04
N MET A 105 1.73 -6.60 2.24
CA MET A 105 0.98 -5.35 2.09
C MET A 105 -0.40 -5.60 1.49
N ARG A 106 -0.52 -6.47 0.49
CA ARG A 106 -1.82 -6.83 -0.10
C ARG A 106 -2.71 -7.57 0.88
N GLU A 107 -2.21 -8.56 1.61
CA GLU A 107 -2.98 -9.27 2.63
C GLU A 107 -3.56 -8.34 3.70
N ARG A 108 -2.84 -7.28 4.06
CA ARG A 108 -3.23 -6.30 5.10
C ARG A 108 -4.13 -5.19 4.56
N TRP A 109 -3.89 -4.73 3.34
CA TRP A 109 -4.46 -3.51 2.78
C TRP A 109 -5.21 -3.75 1.45
N ASP A 110 -5.62 -4.98 1.16
CA ASP A 110 -6.30 -5.30 -0.10
C ASP A 110 -7.58 -4.50 -0.30
N ASP A 111 -8.38 -4.39 0.76
CA ASP A 111 -9.58 -3.55 0.80
C ASP A 111 -9.28 -2.10 0.41
N THR A 112 -8.23 -1.53 0.99
CA THR A 112 -7.78 -0.16 0.73
C THR A 112 -7.35 0.02 -0.73
N VAL A 113 -6.48 -0.85 -1.23
CA VAL A 113 -6.01 -0.76 -2.63
C VAL A 113 -7.19 -0.93 -3.59
N ARG A 114 -8.12 -1.86 -3.32
CA ARG A 114 -9.31 -2.08 -4.13
C ARG A 114 -10.23 -0.85 -4.15
N ILE A 115 -10.45 -0.18 -3.01
CA ILE A 115 -11.23 1.06 -2.93
C ILE A 115 -10.66 2.09 -3.91
N PHE A 116 -9.33 2.28 -3.92
CA PHE A 116 -8.70 3.26 -4.81
C PHE A 116 -8.75 2.85 -6.27
N LEU A 117 -8.44 1.60 -6.60
CA LEU A 117 -8.47 1.10 -7.99
C LEU A 117 -9.87 1.22 -8.62
N THR A 118 -10.92 1.03 -7.83
CA THR A 118 -12.30 1.09 -8.33
C THR A 118 -12.93 2.49 -8.26
N THR A 119 -12.39 3.40 -7.44
CA THR A 119 -12.98 4.72 -7.21
C THR A 119 -12.26 5.83 -7.97
N ALA A 120 -10.92 5.85 -7.95
CA ALA A 120 -10.13 6.90 -8.58
C ALA A 120 -10.42 7.11 -10.09
N PRO A 121 -10.71 6.09 -10.90
CA PRO A 121 -11.08 6.28 -12.30
C PRO A 121 -12.40 7.06 -12.51
N HIS A 122 -13.25 7.17 -11.47
CA HIS A 122 -14.59 7.75 -11.53
C HIS A 122 -14.76 9.01 -10.66
N ASP A 123 -13.74 9.38 -9.89
CA ASP A 123 -13.76 10.54 -8.99
C ASP A 123 -12.38 11.23 -9.00
N SER A 124 -12.33 12.42 -9.60
CA SER A 124 -11.08 13.17 -9.74
C SER A 124 -10.49 13.61 -8.39
N ALA A 125 -11.34 13.90 -7.40
CA ALA A 125 -10.86 14.27 -6.06
C ALA A 125 -10.19 13.09 -5.36
N VAL A 126 -10.73 11.88 -5.53
CA VAL A 126 -10.09 10.64 -5.04
C VAL A 126 -8.81 10.36 -5.81
N ALA A 127 -8.80 10.54 -7.14
CA ALA A 127 -7.60 10.36 -7.96
C ALA A 127 -6.47 11.31 -7.54
N GLU A 128 -6.79 12.60 -7.35
CA GLU A 128 -5.83 13.62 -6.87
C GLU A 128 -5.28 13.29 -5.49
N GLN A 129 -6.15 12.80 -4.59
CA GLN A 129 -5.77 12.40 -3.25
C GLN A 129 -4.86 11.17 -3.24
N PHE A 130 -5.08 10.22 -4.15
CA PHE A 130 -4.29 9.00 -4.28
C PHE A 130 -2.94 9.20 -4.99
N ALA A 131 -2.84 10.16 -5.89
CA ALA A 131 -1.67 10.36 -6.74
C ALA A 131 -0.34 10.52 -5.98
N PRO A 132 -0.22 11.27 -4.84
CA PRO A 132 1.01 11.36 -4.07
C PRO A 132 1.47 10.01 -3.53
N TYR A 133 0.55 9.18 -3.05
CA TYR A 133 0.86 7.86 -2.48
C TYR A 133 1.30 6.86 -3.55
N SER A 134 0.66 6.91 -4.72
CA SER A 134 1.08 6.09 -5.87
C SER A 134 2.48 6.50 -6.35
N ARG A 135 2.78 7.80 -6.35
CA ARG A 135 4.12 8.31 -6.69
C ARG A 135 5.16 7.83 -5.69
N PHE A 136 4.89 7.98 -4.39
CA PHE A 136 5.77 7.49 -3.33
C PHE A 136 6.07 5.99 -3.48
N TYR A 137 5.06 5.16 -3.78
CA TYR A 137 5.29 3.73 -3.98
C TYR A 137 6.17 3.45 -5.21
N ARG A 138 5.98 4.20 -6.31
CA ARG A 138 6.87 4.13 -7.47
C ARG A 138 8.30 4.53 -7.13
N GLU A 139 8.50 5.54 -6.30
CA GLU A 139 9.81 5.97 -5.83
C GLU A 139 10.49 4.87 -5.00
N CYS A 140 9.78 4.20 -4.10
CA CYS A 140 10.30 3.05 -3.36
C CYS A 140 10.73 1.90 -4.29
N ILE A 141 9.95 1.59 -5.32
CA ILE A 141 10.31 0.57 -6.31
C ILE A 141 11.53 1.00 -7.14
N ALA A 142 11.62 2.28 -7.51
CA ALA A 142 12.76 2.81 -8.25
C ALA A 142 14.06 2.76 -7.41
N GLU A 143 13.99 2.99 -6.10
CA GLU A 143 15.12 2.82 -5.19
C GLU A 143 15.62 1.36 -5.16
N ILE A 144 14.71 0.39 -5.12
CA ILE A 144 15.05 -1.04 -5.19
C ILE A 144 15.68 -1.40 -6.55
N ALA A 145 15.14 -0.87 -7.65
CA ALA A 145 15.71 -1.06 -8.98
C ALA A 145 17.12 -0.45 -9.11
N GLN A 146 17.33 0.73 -8.53
CA GLN A 146 18.66 1.37 -8.47
C GLN A 146 19.63 0.52 -7.67
N ARG A 147 19.20 -0.07 -6.55
CA ARG A 147 20.05 -0.98 -5.76
C ARG A 147 20.49 -2.20 -6.57
N LEU A 148 19.60 -2.79 -7.40
CA LEU A 148 19.97 -3.89 -8.29
C LEU A 148 21.02 -3.46 -9.33
N ALA A 149 20.88 -2.26 -9.88
CA ALA A 149 21.85 -1.70 -10.83
C ALA A 149 23.20 -1.43 -10.16
N ASP A 150 23.24 -0.82 -8.98
CA ASP A 150 24.44 -0.51 -8.22
C ASP A 150 25.24 -1.77 -7.83
N LEU A 151 24.55 -2.89 -7.61
CA LEU A 151 25.18 -4.19 -7.39
C LEU A 151 25.72 -4.84 -8.66
N GLY A 152 25.41 -4.30 -9.84
CA GLY A 152 25.70 -5.00 -11.12
C GLY A 152 24.91 -6.30 -11.27
N ALA A 153 23.77 -6.44 -10.58
CA ALA A 153 22.95 -7.63 -10.58
C ALA A 153 22.02 -7.72 -11.78
N LEU A 154 21.80 -6.62 -12.51
CA LEU A 154 20.96 -6.61 -13.72
C LEU A 154 21.71 -7.21 -14.92
N ARG A 155 20.95 -7.72 -15.90
CA ARG A 155 21.49 -8.03 -17.22
C ARG A 155 22.14 -6.80 -17.82
N THR A 156 23.17 -6.99 -18.63
CA THR A 156 23.99 -5.90 -19.20
C THR A 156 23.21 -4.89 -20.05
N GLU A 157 22.13 -5.34 -20.67
CA GLU A 157 21.25 -4.52 -21.51
C GLU A 157 20.14 -3.78 -20.75
N ILE A 158 20.02 -4.00 -19.42
CA ILE A 158 18.94 -3.46 -18.57
C ILE A 158 19.48 -2.37 -17.66
N ASP A 159 18.90 -1.18 -17.73
CA ASP A 159 19.16 -0.11 -16.80
C ASP A 159 18.15 -0.09 -15.62
N ALA A 160 18.43 0.76 -14.63
CA ALA A 160 17.57 0.90 -13.45
C ALA A 160 16.16 1.40 -13.79
N GLY A 161 15.98 2.20 -14.84
CA GLY A 161 14.69 2.70 -15.27
C GLY A 161 13.79 1.58 -15.80
N TYR A 162 14.33 0.77 -16.71
CA TYR A 162 13.63 -0.42 -17.20
C TYR A 162 13.32 -1.41 -16.07
N ALA A 163 14.28 -1.65 -15.17
CA ALA A 163 14.07 -2.51 -14.01
C ALA A 163 12.95 -1.99 -13.11
N ALA A 164 12.86 -0.67 -12.89
CA ALA A 164 11.78 -0.06 -12.12
C ALA A 164 10.40 -0.29 -12.77
N ASP A 165 10.30 -0.17 -14.10
CA ASP A 165 9.05 -0.41 -14.84
C ASP A 165 8.63 -1.89 -14.76
N VAL A 166 9.57 -2.83 -14.89
CA VAL A 166 9.33 -4.27 -14.74
C VAL A 166 8.89 -4.59 -13.30
N LEU A 167 9.59 -4.09 -12.29
CA LEU A 167 9.21 -4.28 -10.89
C LEU A 167 7.84 -3.66 -10.58
N TRP A 168 7.52 -2.50 -11.17
CA TRP A 168 6.19 -1.90 -11.05
C TRP A 168 5.10 -2.75 -11.69
N LEU A 169 5.35 -3.32 -12.86
CA LEU A 169 4.41 -4.24 -13.52
C LEU A 169 4.09 -5.43 -12.62
N TYR A 170 5.11 -6.07 -12.03
CA TYR A 170 4.92 -7.28 -11.22
C TYR A 170 4.43 -7.00 -9.80
N PHE A 171 4.95 -5.97 -9.13
CA PHE A 171 4.71 -5.71 -7.71
C PHE A 171 3.89 -4.45 -7.41
N GLY A 172 3.48 -3.71 -8.43
CA GLY A 172 2.52 -2.62 -8.29
C GLY A 172 1.11 -3.13 -7.92
N TYR A 173 0.10 -2.32 -8.20
CA TYR A 173 -1.26 -2.64 -7.72
C TYR A 173 -1.95 -3.77 -8.48
N SER A 174 -1.66 -3.93 -9.79
CA SER A 174 -2.53 -4.70 -10.68
C SER A 174 -2.23 -6.20 -10.71
N SER A 175 -0.97 -6.62 -10.74
CA SER A 175 -0.64 -8.03 -10.99
C SER A 175 -1.12 -8.97 -9.88
N LEU A 176 -0.90 -8.61 -8.61
CA LEU A 176 -1.42 -9.38 -7.48
C LEU A 176 -2.96 -9.37 -7.45
N TYR A 177 -3.59 -8.23 -7.83
CA TYR A 177 -5.04 -8.16 -7.92
C TYR A 177 -5.58 -9.15 -8.95
N VAL A 178 -5.06 -9.15 -10.18
CA VAL A 178 -5.49 -10.07 -11.25
C VAL A 178 -5.26 -11.53 -10.83
N LEU A 179 -4.08 -11.86 -10.32
CA LEU A 179 -3.77 -13.24 -9.96
C LEU A 179 -4.64 -13.75 -8.80
N HIS A 180 -4.87 -12.93 -7.79
CA HIS A 180 -5.65 -13.33 -6.62
C HIS A 180 -7.16 -13.24 -6.85
N HIS A 181 -7.68 -12.07 -7.27
CA HIS A 181 -9.13 -11.83 -7.35
C HIS A 181 -9.78 -12.36 -8.62
N GLU A 182 -9.09 -12.30 -9.77
CA GLU A 182 -9.67 -12.76 -11.03
C GLU A 182 -9.32 -14.21 -11.32
N ASN A 183 -8.07 -14.64 -11.04
CA ASN A 183 -7.62 -16.01 -11.32
C ASN A 183 -7.76 -16.96 -10.12
N GLY A 184 -8.11 -16.45 -8.93
CA GLY A 184 -8.32 -17.26 -7.72
C GLY A 184 -7.03 -17.87 -7.15
N TRP A 185 -5.86 -17.29 -7.42
CA TRP A 185 -4.61 -17.85 -6.89
C TRP A 185 -4.43 -17.47 -5.41
N PRO A 186 -3.94 -18.42 -4.57
CA PRO A 186 -3.42 -18.06 -3.26
C PRO A 186 -2.30 -17.02 -3.38
N TYR A 187 -2.21 -16.12 -2.40
CA TYR A 187 -1.20 -15.05 -2.42
C TYR A 187 0.23 -15.59 -2.50
N GLU A 188 0.53 -16.69 -1.80
CA GLU A 188 1.86 -17.32 -1.81
C GLU A 188 2.24 -17.84 -3.21
N ARG A 189 1.28 -18.39 -3.94
CA ARG A 189 1.51 -18.82 -5.33
C ARG A 189 1.77 -17.63 -6.23
N ALA A 190 1.03 -16.55 -6.07
CA ALA A 190 1.19 -15.32 -6.84
C ALA A 190 2.56 -14.68 -6.55
N GLU A 191 2.95 -14.56 -5.27
CA GLU A 191 4.28 -14.07 -4.84
C GLU A 191 5.39 -14.84 -5.54
N LEU A 192 5.42 -16.18 -5.40
CA LEU A 192 6.48 -17.02 -5.96
C LEU A 192 6.56 -16.89 -7.49
N TRP A 193 5.42 -16.86 -8.15
CA TRP A 193 5.38 -16.73 -9.61
C TRP A 193 5.88 -15.37 -10.07
N LEU A 194 5.39 -14.26 -9.46
CA LEU A 194 5.80 -12.91 -9.80
C LEU A 194 7.29 -12.67 -9.54
N ALA A 195 7.82 -13.16 -8.40
CA ALA A 195 9.26 -13.09 -8.09
C ALA A 195 10.09 -13.84 -9.14
N THR A 196 9.61 -15.02 -9.56
CA THR A 196 10.30 -15.82 -10.57
C THR A 196 10.31 -15.12 -11.93
N GLN A 197 9.18 -14.52 -12.36
CA GLN A 197 9.13 -13.81 -13.64
C GLN A 197 10.01 -12.55 -13.61
N ALA A 198 9.93 -11.74 -12.54
CA ALA A 198 10.78 -10.56 -12.39
C ALA A 198 12.28 -10.92 -12.41
N ALA A 199 12.68 -11.98 -11.71
CA ALA A 199 14.07 -12.43 -11.71
C ALA A 199 14.53 -12.91 -13.08
N ARG A 200 13.69 -13.66 -13.79
CA ARG A 200 14.00 -14.11 -15.16
C ARG A 200 14.18 -12.98 -16.16
N GLU A 201 13.40 -11.91 -15.99
CA GLU A 201 13.49 -10.75 -16.87
C GLU A 201 14.71 -9.90 -16.54
N LEU A 202 14.98 -9.66 -15.26
CA LEU A 202 15.95 -8.66 -14.83
C LEU A 202 17.37 -9.19 -14.57
N LEU A 203 17.49 -10.44 -14.09
CA LEU A 203 18.78 -10.97 -13.65
C LEU A 203 19.41 -11.84 -14.75
N PRO A 204 20.75 -11.94 -14.82
CA PRO A 204 21.43 -12.90 -15.69
C PRO A 204 20.94 -14.35 -15.42
N GLU A 205 20.92 -15.19 -16.47
CA GLU A 205 20.72 -16.63 -16.26
C GLU A 205 21.87 -17.18 -15.41
N LEU A 206 21.52 -17.99 -14.40
CA LEU A 206 22.49 -18.70 -13.56
C LEU A 206 23.20 -19.80 -14.32
#